data_a921aff1555c51979a7a6e3b6a2b6b35
#
_entry.id   a921aff1555c51979a7a6e3b6a2b6b35
#
_cell.length_a   1.000
_cell.length_b   1.000
_cell.length_c   1.000
_cell.angle_alpha   90.00
_cell.angle_beta   90.00
_cell.angle_gamma   90.00
#
_symmetry.space_group_name_H-M   'P 1'
#
loop_
_entity.id
_entity.type
_entity.pdbx_description
1 polymer ?
#
loop_
_entity_poly.entity_id
_entity_poly.type
_entity_poly.pdbx_seq_one_letter_code
_entity_poly.pdbx_strand_id
1 'polypeptide(L)'
;MLENHELQQVIIGVHVFYALPDITGLLKQSVDPNQVNILSPFDNAVIQRKRLSEIFGFNYQIECYVPPAKRQYGYFSLPLLWGTEFIGRMDTKIDRKTHILHIQNLHLETTKVDEFMAVLQPVLNAFMLFNGGKDIQLHTVTCNLSLGLNKEAGIKQRLQTL
;
A
#
# COMPACT_ATOMS: atom_id res chain seq x y z
N MET A 1 -23.38 -22.50 9.93
CA MET A 1 -23.05 -21.55 8.83
C MET A 1 -22.71 -22.26 7.52
N LEU A 2 -21.77 -23.20 7.46
CA LEU A 2 -21.50 -23.96 6.22
C LEU A 2 -22.69 -24.82 5.80
N GLU A 3 -23.37 -25.47 6.74
CA GLU A 3 -24.54 -26.34 6.49
C GLU A 3 -25.75 -25.56 5.96
N ASN A 4 -25.84 -24.26 6.22
CA ASN A 4 -26.93 -23.37 5.77
C ASN A 4 -26.59 -22.61 4.48
N HIS A 5 -25.51 -22.94 3.80
CA HIS A 5 -25.01 -22.23 2.59
C HIS A 5 -24.74 -20.73 2.78
N GLU A 6 -24.55 -20.28 4.02
CA GLU A 6 -24.20 -18.88 4.34
C GLU A 6 -22.74 -18.56 3.99
N LEU A 7 -21.87 -19.58 3.96
CA LEU A 7 -20.47 -19.48 3.59
C LEU A 7 -20.09 -20.63 2.65
N GLN A 8 -19.18 -20.36 1.74
CA GLN A 8 -18.52 -21.37 0.92
C GLN A 8 -17.03 -21.42 1.20
N GLN A 9 -16.48 -22.64 1.12
CA GLN A 9 -15.05 -22.87 1.27
C GLN A 9 -14.34 -22.50 -0.05
N VAL A 10 -13.23 -21.76 0.06
CA VAL A 10 -12.37 -21.40 -1.06
C VAL A 10 -10.94 -21.83 -0.73
N ILE A 11 -10.28 -22.51 -1.66
CA ILE A 11 -8.90 -22.96 -1.52
C ILE A 11 -8.02 -22.05 -2.36
N ILE A 12 -7.01 -21.41 -1.73
CA ILE A 12 -6.01 -20.58 -2.40
C ILE A 12 -4.64 -21.18 -2.07
N GLY A 13 -3.98 -21.75 -3.07
CA GLY A 13 -2.74 -22.51 -2.85
C GLY A 13 -3.00 -23.71 -1.93
N VAL A 14 -2.38 -23.70 -0.74
CA VAL A 14 -2.53 -24.75 0.29
C VAL A 14 -3.44 -24.32 1.45
N HIS A 15 -3.98 -23.12 1.40
CA HIS A 15 -4.76 -22.52 2.48
C HIS A 15 -6.26 -22.58 2.21
N VAL A 16 -7.04 -22.83 3.27
CA VAL A 16 -8.50 -22.85 3.24
C VAL A 16 -9.04 -21.55 3.79
N PHE A 17 -9.89 -20.90 3.00
CA PHE A 17 -10.61 -19.67 3.37
C PHE A 17 -12.12 -19.90 3.27
N TYR A 18 -12.88 -18.99 3.86
CA TYR A 18 -14.33 -18.96 3.78
C TYR A 18 -14.78 -17.62 3.19
N ALA A 19 -15.67 -17.71 2.22
CA ALA A 19 -16.22 -16.56 1.51
C ALA A 19 -17.74 -16.58 1.49
N LEU A 20 -18.36 -15.45 1.23
CA LEU A 20 -19.77 -15.35 0.95
C LEU A 20 -20.12 -16.04 -0.39
N PRO A 21 -21.36 -16.53 -0.57
CA PRO A 21 -21.75 -17.28 -1.76
C PRO A 21 -21.62 -16.51 -3.09
N ASP A 22 -21.65 -15.18 -3.05
CA ASP A 22 -21.52 -14.30 -4.22
C ASP A 22 -20.08 -14.11 -4.73
N ILE A 23 -19.08 -14.70 -4.04
CA ILE A 23 -17.66 -14.56 -4.42
C ILE A 23 -17.41 -14.94 -5.89
N THR A 24 -18.12 -15.94 -6.42
CA THR A 24 -17.97 -16.36 -7.81
C THR A 24 -18.40 -15.30 -8.82
N GLY A 25 -19.37 -14.44 -8.46
CA GLY A 25 -19.76 -13.26 -9.22
C GLY A 25 -18.70 -12.15 -9.15
N LEU A 26 -18.14 -11.92 -7.98
CA LEU A 26 -17.09 -10.93 -7.77
C LEU A 26 -15.79 -11.29 -8.50
N LEU A 27 -15.42 -12.58 -8.53
CA LEU A 27 -14.22 -13.05 -9.23
C LEU A 27 -14.28 -12.88 -10.77
N LYS A 28 -15.48 -12.67 -11.33
CA LYS A 28 -15.65 -12.37 -12.78
C LYS A 28 -15.47 -10.90 -13.13
N GLN A 29 -15.42 -10.03 -12.13
CA GLN A 29 -15.20 -8.61 -12.35
C GLN A 29 -13.73 -8.37 -12.74
N SER A 30 -13.52 -7.55 -13.76
CA SER A 30 -12.18 -7.12 -14.12
C SER A 30 -11.65 -6.12 -13.11
N VAL A 31 -10.41 -6.31 -12.68
CA VAL A 31 -9.67 -5.33 -11.88
C VAL A 31 -8.88 -4.45 -12.84
N ASP A 32 -8.95 -3.13 -12.66
CA ASP A 32 -8.06 -2.22 -13.39
C ASP A 32 -6.61 -2.45 -12.92
N PRO A 33 -5.71 -2.91 -13.81
CA PRO A 33 -4.32 -3.17 -13.44
C PRO A 33 -3.54 -1.91 -13.05
N ASN A 34 -4.03 -0.73 -13.42
CA ASN A 34 -3.41 0.55 -13.10
C ASN A 34 -3.98 1.20 -11.83
N GLN A 35 -5.04 0.64 -11.26
CA GLN A 35 -5.62 1.17 -10.03
C GLN A 35 -4.64 1.07 -8.88
N VAL A 36 -4.36 2.21 -8.23
CA VAL A 36 -3.55 2.29 -7.00
C VAL A 36 -4.45 2.64 -5.82
N ASN A 37 -4.32 1.89 -4.75
CA ASN A 37 -5.01 2.13 -3.48
C ASN A 37 -3.98 2.33 -2.36
N ILE A 38 -4.11 3.43 -1.63
CA ILE A 38 -3.38 3.68 -0.38
C ILE A 38 -4.26 3.18 0.76
N LEU A 39 -3.91 2.06 1.37
CA LEU A 39 -4.76 1.38 2.33
C LEU A 39 -4.42 1.76 3.78
N SER A 40 -5.46 1.82 4.62
CA SER A 40 -5.28 1.93 6.06
C SER A 40 -4.71 0.62 6.63
N PRO A 41 -3.89 0.68 7.71
CA PRO A 41 -3.52 -0.51 8.50
C PRO A 41 -4.72 -1.31 9.04
N PHE A 42 -5.88 -0.67 9.12
CA PHE A 42 -7.14 -1.24 9.61
C PHE A 42 -8.10 -1.62 8.48
N ASP A 43 -7.69 -1.47 7.22
CA ASP A 43 -8.46 -1.95 6.08
C ASP A 43 -8.68 -3.45 6.14
N ASN A 44 -9.84 -3.94 5.68
CA ASN A 44 -10.18 -5.36 5.70
C ASN A 44 -9.17 -6.23 4.94
N ALA A 45 -8.58 -5.72 3.85
CA ALA A 45 -7.53 -6.43 3.12
C ALA A 45 -6.24 -6.57 3.94
N VAL A 46 -5.98 -5.63 4.86
CA VAL A 46 -4.72 -5.48 5.59
C VAL A 46 -4.78 -5.99 7.02
N ILE A 47 -5.90 -5.78 7.74
CA ILE A 47 -6.00 -5.98 9.20
C ILE A 47 -5.68 -7.41 9.65
N GLN A 48 -6.05 -8.42 8.85
CA GLN A 48 -5.71 -9.82 9.12
C GLN A 48 -4.35 -10.16 8.51
N ARG A 49 -3.26 -9.91 9.24
CA ARG A 49 -1.87 -10.04 8.78
C ARG A 49 -1.53 -11.42 8.21
N LYS A 50 -2.06 -12.48 8.84
CA LYS A 50 -1.88 -13.86 8.37
C LYS A 50 -2.49 -14.04 6.98
N ARG A 51 -3.75 -13.62 6.78
CA ARG A 51 -4.43 -13.68 5.48
C ARG A 51 -3.71 -12.86 4.41
N LEU A 52 -3.24 -11.65 4.76
CA LEU A 52 -2.47 -10.78 3.88
C LEU A 52 -1.20 -11.46 3.39
N SER A 53 -0.45 -12.09 4.30
CA SER A 53 0.76 -12.84 3.96
C SER A 53 0.46 -14.10 3.14
N GLU A 54 -0.59 -14.86 3.49
CA GLU A 54 -0.94 -16.11 2.80
C GLU A 54 -1.49 -15.90 1.38
N ILE A 55 -2.28 -14.82 1.16
CA ILE A 55 -2.91 -14.55 -0.16
C ILE A 55 -1.97 -13.74 -1.05
N PHE A 56 -1.31 -12.71 -0.51
CA PHE A 56 -0.58 -11.74 -1.30
C PHE A 56 0.94 -11.83 -1.13
N GLY A 57 1.45 -12.70 -0.24
CA GLY A 57 2.88 -12.76 0.08
C GLY A 57 3.43 -11.49 0.75
N PHE A 58 2.54 -10.58 1.19
CA PHE A 58 2.93 -9.28 1.73
C PHE A 58 2.98 -9.32 3.26
N ASN A 59 4.20 -9.19 3.81
CA ASN A 59 4.40 -9.13 5.26
C ASN A 59 4.27 -7.70 5.75
N TYR A 60 3.26 -7.45 6.57
CA TYR A 60 2.96 -6.11 7.06
C TYR A 60 2.81 -6.09 8.58
N GLN A 61 3.43 -5.07 9.19
CA GLN A 61 3.25 -4.72 10.60
C GLN A 61 3.17 -3.21 10.74
N ILE A 62 2.22 -2.72 11.55
CA ILE A 62 2.20 -1.33 11.96
C ILE A 62 3.28 -1.10 13.02
N GLU A 63 4.12 -0.08 12.84
CA GLU A 63 5.30 0.13 13.71
C GLU A 63 5.11 1.24 14.75
N CYS A 64 3.86 1.74 14.92
CA CYS A 64 3.58 2.77 15.92
C CYS A 64 3.87 2.33 17.36
N TYR A 65 3.82 1.02 17.63
CA TYR A 65 4.18 0.42 18.93
C TYR A 65 5.63 -0.05 19.03
N VAL A 66 6.39 0.07 17.93
CA VAL A 66 7.82 -0.29 17.89
C VAL A 66 8.66 0.92 18.30
N PRO A 67 9.68 0.75 19.17
CA PRO A 67 10.60 1.82 19.51
C PRO A 67 11.22 2.46 18.24
N PRO A 68 11.39 3.80 18.19
CA PRO A 68 11.82 4.50 16.97
C PRO A 68 13.08 3.91 16.31
N ALA A 69 14.09 3.54 17.12
CA ALA A 69 15.35 2.96 16.63
C ALA A 69 15.21 1.56 15.97
N LYS A 70 14.07 0.90 16.15
CA LYS A 70 13.80 -0.45 15.59
C LYS A 70 12.79 -0.43 14.44
N ARG A 71 12.24 0.74 14.09
CA ARG A 71 11.32 0.89 12.96
C ARG A 71 12.07 0.74 11.65
N GLN A 72 11.51 -0.03 10.73
CA GLN A 72 12.06 -0.26 9.39
C GLN A 72 11.44 0.68 8.36
N TYR A 73 10.13 0.90 8.47
CA TYR A 73 9.35 1.57 7.42
C TYR A 73 8.79 2.92 7.86
N GLY A 74 8.58 3.14 9.16
CA GLY A 74 8.06 4.39 9.70
C GLY A 74 7.08 4.19 10.86
N TYR A 75 6.43 5.26 11.29
CA TYR A 75 5.51 5.22 12.43
C TYR A 75 4.16 4.59 12.06
N PHE A 76 3.56 5.06 10.96
CA PHE A 76 2.22 4.65 10.53
C PHE A 76 2.22 4.41 9.02
N SER A 77 2.93 3.37 8.60
CA SER A 77 3.10 3.06 7.18
C SER A 77 1.79 2.54 6.57
N LEU A 78 1.38 3.13 5.46
CA LEU A 78 0.18 2.80 4.69
C LEU A 78 0.57 1.83 3.56
N PRO A 79 0.01 0.61 3.49
CA PRO A 79 0.25 -0.30 2.37
C PRO A 79 -0.22 0.27 1.04
N LEU A 80 0.54 -0.02 -0.02
CA LEU A 80 0.25 0.38 -1.39
C LEU A 80 -0.14 -0.85 -2.20
N LEU A 81 -1.38 -0.88 -2.67
CA LEU A 81 -1.93 -1.92 -3.54
C LEU A 81 -2.05 -1.36 -4.96
N TRP A 82 -1.37 -1.99 -5.92
CA TRP A 82 -1.43 -1.66 -7.34
C TRP A 82 -2.02 -2.81 -8.13
N GLY A 83 -3.18 -2.59 -8.75
CA GLY A 83 -3.98 -3.67 -9.31
C GLY A 83 -4.32 -4.72 -8.24
N THR A 84 -3.68 -5.87 -8.31
CA THR A 84 -3.86 -6.99 -7.36
C THR A 84 -2.61 -7.29 -6.50
N GLU A 85 -1.56 -6.46 -6.58
CA GLU A 85 -0.28 -6.71 -5.91
C GLU A 85 0.01 -5.64 -4.86
N PHE A 86 0.41 -6.05 -3.66
CA PHE A 86 1.01 -5.14 -2.69
C PHE A 86 2.48 -4.90 -3.08
N ILE A 87 2.79 -3.64 -3.41
CA ILE A 87 4.08 -3.27 -4.01
C ILE A 87 4.93 -2.37 -3.13
N GLY A 88 4.47 -2.10 -1.92
CA GLY A 88 5.21 -1.26 -0.98
C GLY A 88 4.34 -0.66 0.12
N ARG A 89 4.90 0.32 0.78
CA ARG A 89 4.26 1.06 1.88
C ARG A 89 4.79 2.47 1.99
N MET A 90 3.99 3.35 2.56
CA MET A 90 4.31 4.77 2.63
C MET A 90 4.00 5.31 4.02
N ASP A 91 5.00 5.83 4.74
CA ASP A 91 4.81 6.53 6.01
C ASP A 91 4.58 8.02 5.74
N THR A 92 3.43 8.54 6.18
CA THR A 92 3.02 9.90 5.88
C THR A 92 2.57 10.66 7.10
N LYS A 93 2.75 11.97 7.05
CA LYS A 93 2.26 12.89 8.07
C LYS A 93 1.86 14.22 7.45
N ILE A 94 0.64 14.67 7.72
CA ILE A 94 0.22 16.03 7.35
C ILE A 94 0.66 17.04 8.42
N ASP A 95 1.35 18.08 8.01
CA ASP A 95 1.53 19.28 8.84
C ASP A 95 0.35 20.21 8.62
N ARG A 96 -0.51 20.32 9.63
CA ARG A 96 -1.73 21.14 9.57
C ARG A 96 -1.48 22.65 9.57
N LYS A 97 -0.27 23.09 9.94
CA LYS A 97 0.06 24.54 9.94
C LYS A 97 0.52 25.00 8.57
N THR A 98 1.37 24.19 7.92
CA THR A 98 1.92 24.49 6.60
C THR A 98 1.08 23.89 5.47
N HIS A 99 0.14 23.00 5.77
CA HIS A 99 -0.64 22.20 4.81
C HIS A 99 0.25 21.35 3.89
N ILE A 100 1.40 20.87 4.39
CA ILE A 100 2.31 20.01 3.63
C ILE A 100 2.06 18.54 4.05
N LEU A 101 1.83 17.67 3.06
CA LEU A 101 1.86 16.23 3.24
C LEU A 101 3.30 15.74 3.16
N HIS A 102 3.89 15.42 4.30
CA HIS A 102 5.22 14.83 4.35
C HIS A 102 5.13 13.32 4.12
N ILE A 103 5.78 12.82 3.08
CA ILE A 103 6.06 11.39 2.87
C ILE A 103 7.42 11.14 3.53
N GLN A 104 7.40 10.62 4.76
CA GLN A 104 8.60 10.38 5.56
C GLN A 104 9.46 9.28 4.94
N ASN A 105 8.80 8.22 4.49
CA ASN A 105 9.43 7.11 3.77
C ASN A 105 8.44 6.50 2.76
N LEU A 106 8.87 6.38 1.51
CA LEU A 106 8.23 5.58 0.48
C LEU A 106 9.08 4.32 0.28
N HIS A 107 8.61 3.18 0.78
CA HIS A 107 9.28 1.89 0.62
C HIS A 107 8.64 1.09 -0.50
N LEU A 108 9.43 0.71 -1.51
CA LEU A 108 8.97 -0.02 -2.68
C LEU A 108 9.50 -1.46 -2.71
N GLU A 109 8.63 -2.40 -3.04
CA GLU A 109 8.90 -3.84 -3.14
C GLU A 109 8.67 -4.35 -4.57
N THR A 110 8.74 -3.45 -5.57
CA THR A 110 8.56 -3.75 -6.99
C THR A 110 9.76 -3.32 -7.83
N THR A 111 10.00 -4.02 -8.94
CA THR A 111 10.99 -3.63 -9.97
C THR A 111 10.42 -2.63 -10.98
N LYS A 112 9.09 -2.54 -11.10
CA LYS A 112 8.36 -1.68 -12.05
C LYS A 112 8.18 -0.26 -11.52
N VAL A 113 9.25 0.34 -11.03
CA VAL A 113 9.21 1.61 -10.29
C VAL A 113 8.69 2.74 -11.16
N ASP A 114 9.18 2.87 -12.40
CA ASP A 114 8.79 3.98 -13.29
C ASP A 114 7.33 3.91 -13.70
N GLU A 115 6.82 2.70 -13.98
CA GLU A 115 5.41 2.46 -14.31
C GLU A 115 4.51 2.79 -13.11
N PHE A 116 4.91 2.31 -11.92
CA PHE A 116 4.18 2.58 -10.69
C PHE A 116 4.14 4.08 -10.34
N MET A 117 5.26 4.78 -10.47
CA MET A 117 5.34 6.22 -10.17
C MET A 117 4.40 7.03 -11.05
N ALA A 118 4.21 6.65 -12.33
CA ALA A 118 3.30 7.32 -13.24
C ALA A 118 1.83 7.23 -12.78
N VAL A 119 1.42 6.07 -12.25
CA VAL A 119 0.04 5.86 -11.76
C VAL A 119 -0.15 6.29 -10.30
N LEU A 120 0.91 6.34 -9.50
CA LEU A 120 0.86 6.79 -8.11
C LEU A 120 0.63 8.30 -8.00
N GLN A 121 1.20 9.10 -8.90
CA GLN A 121 1.20 10.56 -8.82
C GLN A 121 -0.21 11.18 -8.67
N PRO A 122 -1.21 10.86 -9.53
CA PRO A 122 -2.56 11.38 -9.37
C PRO A 122 -3.23 10.92 -8.07
N VAL A 123 -2.92 9.70 -7.60
CA VAL A 123 -3.46 9.16 -6.35
C VAL A 123 -2.90 9.89 -5.14
N LEU A 124 -1.60 10.24 -5.16
CA LEU A 124 -0.97 11.04 -4.11
C LEU A 124 -1.57 12.44 -4.04
N ASN A 125 -1.87 13.07 -5.18
CA ASN A 125 -2.54 14.36 -5.20
C ASN A 125 -3.94 14.30 -4.57
N ALA A 126 -4.73 13.28 -4.93
CA ALA A 126 -6.03 13.07 -4.33
C ALA A 126 -5.93 12.79 -2.82
N PHE A 127 -4.96 11.98 -2.40
CA PHE A 127 -4.68 11.67 -0.99
C PHE A 127 -4.25 12.91 -0.20
N MET A 128 -3.38 13.75 -0.77
CA MET A 128 -2.96 15.02 -0.19
C MET A 128 -4.16 15.94 0.03
N LEU A 129 -4.98 16.17 -1.00
CA LEU A 129 -6.17 17.02 -0.91
C LEU A 129 -7.18 16.50 0.12
N PHE A 130 -7.42 15.18 0.14
CA PHE A 130 -8.30 14.53 1.13
C PHE A 130 -7.84 14.78 2.57
N ASN A 131 -6.53 14.84 2.81
CA ASN A 131 -5.94 15.13 4.12
C ASN A 131 -5.81 16.63 4.42
N GLY A 132 -6.30 17.52 3.56
CA GLY A 132 -6.22 18.98 3.73
C GLY A 132 -4.85 19.57 3.41
N GLY A 133 -4.01 18.84 2.66
CA GLY A 133 -2.72 19.29 2.16
C GLY A 133 -2.85 20.16 0.92
N LYS A 134 -1.82 20.95 0.66
CA LYS A 134 -1.65 21.81 -0.54
C LYS A 134 -0.37 21.49 -1.30
N ASP A 135 0.56 20.80 -0.64
CA ASP A 135 1.87 20.45 -1.19
C ASP A 135 2.33 19.11 -0.64
N ILE A 136 3.24 18.44 -1.37
CA ILE A 136 3.81 17.14 -1.00
C ILE A 136 5.33 17.28 -0.87
N GLN A 137 5.87 16.81 0.24
CA GLN A 137 7.31 16.72 0.45
C GLN A 137 7.74 15.27 0.70
N LEU A 138 8.56 14.71 -0.20
CA LEU A 138 9.16 13.39 -0.04
C LEU A 138 10.54 13.48 0.62
N HIS A 139 10.72 12.77 1.74
CA HIS A 139 11.99 12.76 2.49
C HIS A 139 12.88 11.59 2.09
N THR A 140 12.36 10.36 2.17
CA THR A 140 13.15 9.15 1.94
C THR A 140 12.43 8.19 0.98
N VAL A 141 13.21 7.55 0.10
CA VAL A 141 12.78 6.41 -0.70
C VAL A 141 13.67 5.24 -0.36
N THR A 142 13.07 4.09 -0.06
CA THR A 142 13.79 2.85 0.20
C THR A 142 13.25 1.73 -0.68
N CYS A 143 14.05 0.71 -0.95
CA CYS A 143 13.63 -0.44 -1.74
C CYS A 143 14.35 -1.71 -1.28
N ASN A 144 13.64 -2.85 -1.28
CA ASN A 144 14.25 -4.17 -1.02
C ASN A 144 15.16 -4.64 -2.16
N LEU A 145 14.98 -4.07 -3.35
CA LEU A 145 15.80 -4.33 -4.53
C LEU A 145 16.81 -3.21 -4.65
N SER A 146 18.07 -3.50 -4.97
CA SER A 146 19.13 -2.51 -5.17
C SER A 146 18.74 -1.55 -6.30
N LEU A 147 17.92 -0.56 -5.99
CA LEU A 147 17.72 0.61 -6.85
C LEU A 147 19.04 1.37 -6.84
N GLY A 148 19.68 1.52 -8.01
CA GLY A 148 20.86 2.36 -8.10
C GLY A 148 20.55 3.79 -7.62
N LEU A 149 21.50 4.46 -6.99
CA LEU A 149 21.39 5.83 -6.45
C LEU A 149 20.72 6.84 -7.41
N ASN A 150 20.90 6.65 -8.71
CA ASN A 150 20.29 7.48 -9.76
C ASN A 150 18.75 7.32 -9.84
N LYS A 151 18.19 6.15 -9.51
CA LYS A 151 16.73 5.94 -9.52
C LYS A 151 16.06 6.57 -8.30
N GLU A 152 16.68 6.49 -7.11
CA GLU A 152 16.17 7.15 -5.91
C GLU A 152 16.10 8.67 -6.08
N ALA A 153 17.16 9.28 -6.66
CA ALA A 153 17.19 10.71 -6.97
C ALA A 153 16.10 11.10 -7.98
N GLY A 154 15.88 10.26 -9.03
CA GLY A 154 14.83 10.48 -10.03
C GLY A 154 13.43 10.42 -9.44
N ILE A 155 13.15 9.50 -8.51
CA ILE A 155 11.86 9.41 -7.81
C ILE A 155 11.61 10.64 -6.96
N LYS A 156 12.62 11.07 -6.19
CA LYS A 156 12.54 12.31 -5.38
C LYS A 156 12.24 13.52 -6.24
N GLN A 157 12.95 13.68 -7.35
CA GLN A 157 12.75 14.82 -8.26
C GLN A 157 11.34 14.84 -8.86
N ARG A 158 10.79 13.70 -9.28
CA ARG A 158 9.42 13.60 -9.85
C ARG A 158 8.33 13.98 -8.85
N LEU A 159 8.49 13.62 -7.58
CA LEU A 159 7.51 13.92 -6.52
C LEU A 159 7.69 15.32 -5.91
N GLN A 160 8.82 15.99 -6.14
CA GLN A 160 9.03 17.38 -5.71
C GLN A 160 8.54 18.41 -6.76
N THR A 161 8.19 17.97 -7.96
CA THR A 161 7.63 18.80 -9.05
C THR A 161 6.10 18.77 -9.09
N LEU A 162 5.46 18.26 -8.02
CA LEU A 162 4.01 18.25 -7.78
C LEU A 162 3.56 19.51 -7.04
#